data_20be4299eec582dc6f04ff8cc4c469af
#
_entry.id   20be4299eec582dc6f04ff8cc4c469af
#
_cell.length_a   1.000
_cell.length_b   1.000
_cell.length_c   1.000
_cell.angle_alpha   90.00
_cell.angle_beta   90.00
_cell.angle_gamma   90.00
#
_symmetry.space_group_name_H-M   'P 1'
#
loop_
_entity.id
_entity.type
_entity.pdbx_description
1 polymer ?
#
loop_
_entity_poly.entity_id
_entity_poly.type
_entity_poly.pdbx_seq_one_letter_code
_entity_poly.pdbx_strand_id
1 'polypeptide(L)'
;MKNSFSRNLLLELRRQPSLKSKTVLIIYRMSTLSRKKGVLGKLAYPFHILNVLLNQFIFSVEIPSSTKIGQGLIIYHPYAIVIHGGVTIGDNFSIRQSTTIGSAAGLEIITTAIGDNVSVGAGAIIIGDDIVIGDNVTIGAGTVVTKSIESNLTVVGSGFRILKDKSEE
;
A
#
# COMPACT_ATOMS: atom_id res chain seq x y z
N MET A 1 -17.61 -11.66 -17.45
CA MET A 1 -16.35 -11.09 -16.88
C MET A 1 -16.31 -9.56 -16.78
N LYS A 2 -17.03 -8.77 -17.62
CA LYS A 2 -17.01 -7.28 -17.52
C LYS A 2 -17.67 -6.71 -16.25
N ASN A 3 -18.61 -7.41 -15.62
CA ASN A 3 -19.29 -6.93 -14.41
C ASN A 3 -18.50 -7.05 -13.09
N SER A 4 -17.40 -7.79 -13.06
CA SER A 4 -16.63 -8.02 -11.84
C SER A 4 -15.82 -6.80 -11.41
N PHE A 5 -15.07 -6.16 -12.31
CA PHE A 5 -14.21 -5.01 -11.96
C PHE A 5 -15.01 -3.82 -11.42
N SER A 6 -16.08 -3.42 -12.13
CA SER A 6 -16.93 -2.28 -11.71
C SER A 6 -17.64 -2.55 -10.39
N ARG A 7 -18.14 -3.77 -10.19
CA ARG A 7 -18.80 -4.18 -8.94
C ARG A 7 -17.82 -4.16 -7.77
N ASN A 8 -16.62 -4.69 -7.96
CA ASN A 8 -15.60 -4.75 -6.93
C ASN A 8 -15.10 -3.34 -6.57
N LEU A 9 -14.84 -2.50 -7.57
CA LEU A 9 -14.49 -1.10 -7.34
C LEU A 9 -15.56 -0.35 -6.54
N LEU A 10 -16.86 -0.56 -6.85
CA LEU A 10 -17.94 0.07 -6.10
C LEU A 10 -17.98 -0.37 -4.64
N LEU A 11 -17.74 -1.65 -4.36
CA LEU A 11 -17.66 -2.17 -3.00
C LEU A 11 -16.46 -1.59 -2.23
N GLU A 12 -15.30 -1.49 -2.87
CA GLU A 12 -14.12 -0.84 -2.28
C GLU A 12 -14.40 0.64 -1.96
N LEU A 13 -15.02 1.37 -2.87
CA LEU A 13 -15.34 2.79 -2.69
C LEU A 13 -16.28 3.05 -1.51
N ARG A 14 -17.24 2.14 -1.26
CA ARG A 14 -18.15 2.24 -0.11
C ARG A 14 -17.42 2.08 1.23
N ARG A 15 -16.32 1.33 1.25
CA ARG A 15 -15.50 1.08 2.45
C ARG A 15 -14.47 2.18 2.73
N GLN A 16 -14.20 3.09 1.75
CA GLN A 16 -13.22 4.15 1.95
C GLN A 16 -13.68 5.18 2.97
N PRO A 17 -12.82 5.60 3.91
CA PRO A 17 -13.20 6.49 5.02
C PRO A 17 -13.40 7.95 4.59
N SER A 18 -12.85 8.38 3.48
CA SER A 18 -12.89 9.78 3.05
C SER A 18 -13.03 9.94 1.53
N LEU A 19 -13.45 11.13 1.09
CA LEU A 19 -13.49 11.47 -0.33
C LEU A 19 -12.08 11.40 -0.96
N LYS A 20 -11.05 11.87 -0.25
CA LYS A 20 -9.66 11.76 -0.71
C LYS A 20 -9.23 10.30 -0.92
N SER A 21 -9.56 9.41 0.01
CA SER A 21 -9.28 7.97 -0.12
C SER A 21 -9.97 7.35 -1.33
N LYS A 22 -11.23 7.76 -1.59
CA LYS A 22 -11.98 7.33 -2.78
C LYS A 22 -11.30 7.80 -4.06
N THR A 23 -10.88 9.05 -4.12
CA THR A 23 -10.19 9.64 -5.29
C THR A 23 -8.88 8.90 -5.57
N VAL A 24 -8.04 8.73 -4.55
CA VAL A 24 -6.76 8.00 -4.67
C VAL A 24 -7.00 6.57 -5.18
N LEU A 25 -7.96 5.86 -4.59
CA LEU A 25 -8.30 4.50 -4.99
C LEU A 25 -8.78 4.41 -6.44
N ILE A 26 -9.71 5.29 -6.86
CA ILE A 26 -10.22 5.31 -8.24
C ILE A 26 -9.08 5.49 -9.22
N ILE A 27 -8.26 6.52 -9.02
CA ILE A 27 -7.14 6.85 -9.91
C ILE A 27 -6.18 5.67 -9.99
N TYR A 28 -5.81 5.09 -8.86
CA TYR A 28 -4.93 3.91 -8.81
C TYR A 28 -5.55 2.71 -9.56
N ARG A 29 -6.79 2.31 -9.24
CA ARG A 29 -7.46 1.17 -9.89
C ARG A 29 -7.63 1.36 -11.39
N MET A 30 -7.97 2.55 -11.83
CA MET A 30 -8.07 2.88 -13.27
C MET A 30 -6.68 2.87 -13.93
N SER A 31 -5.64 3.37 -13.24
CA SER A 31 -4.28 3.35 -13.78
C SER A 31 -3.75 1.93 -14.00
N THR A 32 -4.14 0.94 -13.19
CA THR A 32 -3.74 -0.46 -13.41
C THR A 32 -4.25 -1.03 -14.73
N LEU A 33 -5.36 -0.51 -15.26
CA LEU A 33 -5.90 -0.92 -16.57
C LEU A 33 -5.00 -0.50 -17.72
N SER A 34 -4.18 0.55 -17.57
CA SER A 34 -3.25 1.00 -18.61
C SER A 34 -2.20 -0.05 -18.97
N ARG A 35 -1.94 -0.99 -18.07
CA ARG A 35 -1.01 -2.11 -18.30
C ARG A 35 -1.60 -3.26 -19.12
N LYS A 36 -2.90 -3.24 -19.39
CA LYS A 36 -3.54 -4.25 -20.24
C LYS A 36 -3.20 -3.97 -21.69
N LYS A 37 -2.93 -5.05 -22.45
CA LYS A 37 -2.70 -4.95 -23.89
C LYS A 37 -3.98 -4.52 -24.64
N GLY A 38 -3.80 -3.86 -25.80
CA GLY A 38 -4.89 -3.49 -26.70
C GLY A 38 -5.57 -2.16 -26.36
N VAL A 39 -6.78 -1.97 -26.88
CA VAL A 39 -7.54 -0.70 -26.81
C VAL A 39 -7.81 -0.26 -25.38
N LEU A 40 -8.13 -1.20 -24.49
CA LEU A 40 -8.42 -0.89 -23.10
C LEU A 40 -7.25 -0.22 -22.39
N GLY A 41 -6.02 -0.71 -22.61
CA GLY A 41 -4.82 -0.11 -22.03
C GLY A 41 -4.58 1.30 -22.54
N LYS A 42 -4.79 1.53 -23.85
CA LYS A 42 -4.64 2.86 -24.45
C LYS A 42 -5.67 3.85 -23.88
N LEU A 43 -6.94 3.45 -23.75
CA LEU A 43 -8.00 4.27 -23.17
C LEU A 43 -7.79 4.58 -21.68
N ALA A 44 -7.12 3.67 -20.94
CA ALA A 44 -6.83 3.87 -19.53
C ALA A 44 -5.51 4.64 -19.27
N TYR A 45 -4.70 4.91 -20.30
CA TYR A 45 -3.43 5.59 -20.15
C TYR A 45 -3.51 6.98 -19.49
N PRO A 46 -4.51 7.83 -19.76
CA PRO A 46 -4.68 9.08 -19.03
C PRO A 46 -4.76 8.91 -17.51
N PHE A 47 -5.35 7.82 -17.01
CA PHE A 47 -5.37 7.53 -15.58
C PHE A 47 -4.00 7.16 -15.00
N HIS A 48 -3.10 6.60 -15.82
CA HIS A 48 -1.71 6.43 -15.41
C HIS A 48 -1.03 7.78 -15.21
N ILE A 49 -1.23 8.73 -16.11
CA ILE A 49 -0.74 10.11 -15.97
C ILE A 49 -1.34 10.77 -14.72
N LEU A 50 -2.65 10.63 -14.52
CA LEU A 50 -3.32 11.16 -13.32
C LEU A 50 -2.79 10.50 -12.04
N ASN A 51 -2.44 9.20 -12.05
CA ASN A 51 -1.85 8.54 -10.89
C ASN A 51 -0.50 9.15 -10.51
N VAL A 52 0.32 9.49 -11.49
CA VAL A 52 1.59 10.19 -11.25
C VAL A 52 1.31 11.63 -10.77
N LEU A 53 0.52 12.42 -11.50
CA LEU A 53 0.35 13.83 -11.20
C LEU A 53 -0.46 14.09 -9.93
N LEU A 54 -1.58 13.42 -9.73
CA LEU A 54 -2.45 13.68 -8.58
C LEU A 54 -2.07 12.83 -7.37
N ASN A 55 -1.91 11.52 -7.53
CA ASN A 55 -1.62 10.68 -6.37
C ASN A 55 -0.20 10.93 -5.85
N GLN A 56 0.82 10.94 -6.70
CA GLN A 56 2.20 11.13 -6.24
C GLN A 56 2.48 12.59 -5.86
N PHE A 57 2.27 13.55 -6.77
CA PHE A 57 2.67 14.94 -6.50
C PHE A 57 1.70 15.73 -5.62
N ILE A 58 0.38 15.56 -5.79
CA ILE A 58 -0.61 16.34 -5.02
C ILE A 58 -0.95 15.66 -3.69
N PHE A 59 -1.19 14.34 -3.71
CA PHE A 59 -1.61 13.61 -2.52
C PHE A 59 -0.47 12.94 -1.76
N SER A 60 0.76 12.95 -2.31
CA SER A 60 1.93 12.27 -1.73
C SER A 60 1.65 10.78 -1.47
N VAL A 61 0.98 10.12 -2.42
CA VAL A 61 0.66 8.68 -2.38
C VAL A 61 1.27 8.02 -3.61
N GLU A 62 2.41 7.39 -3.41
CA GLU A 62 3.14 6.69 -4.45
C GLU A 62 2.77 5.21 -4.46
N ILE A 63 1.81 4.85 -5.31
CA ILE A 63 1.43 3.47 -5.61
C ILE A 63 1.47 3.32 -7.13
N PRO A 64 2.57 2.80 -7.69
CA PRO A 64 2.72 2.62 -9.13
C PRO A 64 1.63 1.72 -9.70
N SER A 65 1.25 1.94 -10.96
CA SER A 65 0.29 1.08 -11.66
C SER A 65 0.77 -0.37 -11.81
N SER A 66 2.06 -0.63 -11.61
CA SER A 66 2.68 -1.96 -11.60
C SER A 66 2.46 -2.74 -10.32
N THR A 67 2.28 -2.07 -9.20
CA THR A 67 2.01 -2.72 -7.91
C THR A 67 0.72 -3.54 -8.02
N LYS A 68 0.80 -4.79 -7.59
CA LYS A 68 -0.36 -5.70 -7.63
C LYS A 68 -1.01 -5.73 -6.26
N ILE A 69 -2.22 -5.17 -6.15
CA ILE A 69 -2.99 -5.20 -4.90
C ILE A 69 -4.34 -5.86 -5.19
N GLY A 70 -4.67 -6.88 -4.43
CA GLY A 70 -5.92 -7.61 -4.48
C GLY A 70 -7.15 -6.72 -4.23
N GLN A 71 -8.31 -7.31 -4.06
CA GLN A 71 -9.56 -6.58 -3.86
C GLN A 71 -9.72 -6.18 -2.40
N GLY A 72 -10.56 -5.16 -2.13
CA GLY A 72 -10.86 -4.76 -0.77
C GLY A 72 -9.83 -3.82 -0.15
N LEU A 73 -8.98 -3.16 -0.96
CA LEU A 73 -8.03 -2.15 -0.48
C LEU A 73 -8.74 -1.02 0.26
N ILE A 74 -8.26 -0.71 1.47
CA ILE A 74 -8.70 0.45 2.25
C ILE A 74 -7.48 1.34 2.55
N ILE A 75 -7.60 2.63 2.20
CA ILE A 75 -6.54 3.62 2.43
C ILE A 75 -7.06 4.63 3.45
N TYR A 76 -6.50 4.57 4.67
CA TYR A 76 -6.79 5.54 5.72
C TYR A 76 -5.82 6.71 5.63
N HIS A 77 -6.36 7.94 5.62
CA HIS A 77 -5.55 9.17 5.61
C HIS A 77 -4.44 9.12 4.54
N PRO A 78 -4.78 9.19 3.22
CA PRO A 78 -3.82 9.00 2.14
C PRO A 78 -2.82 10.17 2.04
N TYR A 79 -1.75 10.09 2.83
CA TYR A 79 -0.63 11.03 2.88
C TYR A 79 0.68 10.27 3.12
N ALA A 80 1.73 10.64 2.38
CA ALA A 80 3.06 10.09 2.52
C ALA A 80 3.09 8.54 2.52
N ILE A 81 2.31 7.92 1.64
CA ILE A 81 2.30 6.48 1.45
C ILE A 81 3.17 6.16 0.24
N VAL A 82 4.13 5.25 0.42
CA VAL A 82 5.01 4.79 -0.65
C VAL A 82 4.97 3.27 -0.71
N ILE A 83 4.61 2.71 -1.86
CA ILE A 83 4.64 1.27 -2.11
C ILE A 83 5.44 1.01 -3.39
N HIS A 84 6.46 0.19 -3.31
CA HIS A 84 7.30 -0.16 -4.45
C HIS A 84 6.51 -0.93 -5.53
N GLY A 85 6.80 -0.67 -6.81
CA GLY A 85 6.07 -1.24 -7.95
C GLY A 85 6.18 -2.75 -8.12
N GLY A 86 7.17 -3.39 -7.49
CA GLY A 86 7.39 -4.84 -7.51
C GLY A 86 6.66 -5.60 -6.39
N VAL A 87 6.06 -4.90 -5.42
CA VAL A 87 5.34 -5.55 -4.32
C VAL A 87 4.05 -6.19 -4.82
N THR A 88 3.75 -7.38 -4.30
CA THR A 88 2.46 -8.05 -4.50
C THR A 88 1.70 -8.12 -3.18
N ILE A 89 0.44 -7.71 -3.18
CA ILE A 89 -0.42 -7.62 -1.99
C ILE A 89 -1.72 -8.37 -2.27
N GLY A 90 -2.17 -9.17 -1.32
CA GLY A 90 -3.42 -9.94 -1.38
C GLY A 90 -4.67 -9.09 -1.19
N ASP A 91 -5.78 -9.76 -0.86
CA ASP A 91 -7.09 -9.15 -0.69
C ASP A 91 -7.27 -8.52 0.70
N ASN A 92 -8.19 -7.55 0.80
CA ASN A 92 -8.56 -6.86 2.05
C ASN A 92 -7.38 -6.17 2.77
N PHE A 93 -6.43 -5.68 2.02
CA PHE A 93 -5.31 -4.92 2.56
C PHE A 93 -5.76 -3.56 3.07
N SER A 94 -5.30 -3.17 4.25
CA SER A 94 -5.53 -1.84 4.79
C SER A 94 -4.23 -1.14 5.17
N ILE A 95 -4.11 0.14 4.80
CA ILE A 95 -2.90 0.94 4.98
C ILE A 95 -3.24 2.34 5.51
N ARG A 96 -2.35 2.88 6.32
CA ARG A 96 -2.45 4.22 6.89
C ARG A 96 -1.34 5.14 6.39
N GLN A 97 -1.47 6.43 6.73
CA GLN A 97 -0.50 7.47 6.37
C GLN A 97 0.94 7.15 6.78
N SER A 98 1.88 7.75 6.08
CA SER A 98 3.33 7.68 6.35
C SER A 98 3.91 6.27 6.34
N THR A 99 3.25 5.34 5.62
CA THR A 99 3.71 3.95 5.49
C THR A 99 4.60 3.82 4.27
N THR A 100 5.72 3.11 4.43
CA THR A 100 6.64 2.77 3.34
C THR A 100 6.73 1.26 3.18
N ILE A 101 6.57 0.76 1.96
CA ILE A 101 6.80 -0.65 1.60
C ILE A 101 7.73 -0.67 0.39
N GLY A 102 8.97 -1.12 0.58
CA GLY A 102 9.98 -0.97 -0.47
C GLY A 102 11.18 -1.88 -0.36
N SER A 103 12.13 -1.63 -1.25
CA SER A 103 13.41 -2.32 -1.34
C SER A 103 14.40 -1.81 -0.29
N ALA A 104 15.18 -2.72 0.29
CA ALA A 104 16.30 -2.38 1.17
C ALA A 104 17.53 -1.92 0.37
N ALA A 105 17.76 -2.50 -0.79
CA ALA A 105 18.92 -2.22 -1.64
C ALA A 105 18.62 -1.24 -2.79
N GLY A 106 17.40 -0.70 -2.86
CA GLY A 106 16.97 0.18 -3.98
C GLY A 106 16.82 -0.56 -5.30
N LEU A 107 16.52 -1.87 -5.27
CA LEU A 107 16.38 -2.70 -6.45
C LEU A 107 15.06 -2.37 -7.18
N GLU A 108 15.09 -2.38 -8.51
CA GLU A 108 13.88 -2.26 -9.33
C GLU A 108 12.99 -3.51 -9.26
N ILE A 109 13.59 -4.67 -9.07
CA ILE A 109 12.90 -5.97 -9.00
C ILE A 109 13.04 -6.51 -7.59
N ILE A 110 11.90 -6.70 -6.93
CA ILE A 110 11.80 -7.31 -5.60
C ILE A 110 10.71 -8.39 -5.60
N THR A 111 10.80 -9.32 -4.66
CA THR A 111 9.83 -10.41 -4.50
C THR A 111 9.00 -10.28 -3.23
N THR A 112 9.00 -9.11 -2.61
CA THR A 112 8.20 -8.84 -1.40
C THR A 112 6.71 -9.10 -1.67
N ALA A 113 6.14 -9.98 -0.85
CA ALA A 113 4.75 -10.39 -0.93
C ALA A 113 4.03 -10.18 0.41
N ILE A 114 2.81 -9.67 0.34
CA ILE A 114 1.93 -9.46 1.49
C ILE A 114 0.65 -10.26 1.25
N GLY A 115 0.24 -11.08 2.19
CA GLY A 115 -0.94 -11.93 2.10
C GLY A 115 -2.27 -11.20 2.23
N ASP A 116 -3.31 -11.97 2.47
CA ASP A 116 -4.68 -11.48 2.61
C ASP A 116 -4.97 -10.95 4.01
N ASN A 117 -5.93 -10.01 4.12
CA ASN A 117 -6.39 -9.44 5.39
C ASN A 117 -5.28 -8.79 6.23
N VAL A 118 -4.27 -8.21 5.59
CA VAL A 118 -3.16 -7.55 6.31
C VAL A 118 -3.51 -6.09 6.59
N SER A 119 -3.24 -5.67 7.82
CA SER A 119 -3.44 -4.28 8.28
C SER A 119 -2.12 -3.64 8.67
N VAL A 120 -1.79 -2.49 8.06
CA VAL A 120 -0.55 -1.76 8.30
C VAL A 120 -0.84 -0.44 9.00
N GLY A 121 -0.26 -0.28 10.20
CA GLY A 121 -0.38 0.90 11.04
C GLY A 121 0.32 2.13 10.47
N ALA A 122 -0.08 3.30 10.96
CA ALA A 122 0.51 4.58 10.54
C ALA A 122 2.02 4.63 10.81
N GLY A 123 2.79 5.14 9.85
CA GLY A 123 4.24 5.26 9.97
C GLY A 123 5.01 3.94 10.01
N ALA A 124 4.35 2.81 9.72
CA ALA A 124 5.06 1.54 9.62
C ALA A 124 5.94 1.49 8.36
N ILE A 125 7.07 0.82 8.47
CA ILE A 125 8.06 0.68 7.39
C ILE A 125 8.31 -0.81 7.16
N ILE A 126 8.06 -1.30 5.95
CA ILE A 126 8.38 -2.67 5.53
C ILE A 126 9.48 -2.56 4.48
N ILE A 127 10.69 -2.93 4.83
CA ILE A 127 11.88 -2.77 3.98
C ILE A 127 12.59 -4.10 3.81
N GLY A 128 12.61 -4.58 2.57
CA GLY A 128 13.32 -5.81 2.17
C GLY A 128 12.98 -6.18 0.74
N ASP A 129 13.83 -6.97 0.13
CA ASP A 129 13.72 -7.32 -1.29
C ASP A 129 12.99 -8.66 -1.51
N ASP A 130 12.88 -9.49 -0.46
CA ASP A 130 12.29 -10.84 -0.47
C ASP A 130 11.41 -11.15 0.76
N ILE A 131 10.86 -10.11 1.39
CA ILE A 131 10.02 -10.27 2.58
C ILE A 131 8.67 -10.88 2.22
N VAL A 132 8.25 -11.86 3.00
CA VAL A 132 6.90 -12.45 2.94
C VAL A 132 6.15 -12.14 4.23
N ILE A 133 5.03 -11.44 4.11
CA ILE A 133 4.08 -11.21 5.21
C ILE A 133 2.89 -12.14 4.97
N GLY A 134 2.63 -13.04 5.92
CA GLY A 134 1.53 -13.99 5.84
C GLY A 134 0.13 -13.35 5.94
N ASP A 135 -0.90 -14.19 5.87
CA ASP A 135 -2.29 -13.74 5.95
C ASP A 135 -2.68 -13.33 7.38
N ASN A 136 -3.69 -12.47 7.51
CA ASN A 136 -4.26 -12.03 8.79
C ASN A 136 -3.21 -11.39 9.72
N VAL A 137 -2.21 -10.70 9.17
CA VAL A 137 -1.18 -10.01 9.96
C VAL A 137 -1.59 -8.58 10.25
N THR A 138 -1.37 -8.15 11.49
CA THR A 138 -1.48 -6.75 11.90
C THR A 138 -0.12 -6.19 12.24
N ILE A 139 0.30 -5.14 11.55
CA ILE A 139 1.54 -4.41 11.81
C ILE A 139 1.18 -3.11 12.53
N GLY A 140 1.65 -2.95 13.75
CA GLY A 140 1.39 -1.77 14.58
C GLY A 140 2.00 -0.49 14.01
N ALA A 141 1.50 0.65 14.45
CA ALA A 141 2.03 1.95 14.04
C ALA A 141 3.52 2.10 14.40
N GLY A 142 4.28 2.75 13.52
CA GLY A 142 5.71 2.99 13.70
C GLY A 142 6.60 1.75 13.71
N THR A 143 6.05 0.58 13.37
CA THR A 143 6.82 -0.68 13.35
C THR A 143 7.73 -0.74 12.12
N VAL A 144 8.99 -1.11 12.33
CA VAL A 144 9.94 -1.38 11.24
C VAL A 144 10.08 -2.89 11.06
N VAL A 145 9.66 -3.36 9.89
CA VAL A 145 9.69 -4.77 9.48
C VAL A 145 10.82 -4.98 8.48
N THR A 146 11.80 -5.80 8.83
CA THR A 146 12.96 -6.12 8.01
C THR A 146 13.11 -7.61 7.74
N LYS A 147 12.12 -8.41 8.14
CA LYS A 147 12.10 -9.87 7.94
C LYS A 147 10.66 -10.36 7.77
N SER A 148 10.51 -11.54 7.21
CA SER A 148 9.20 -12.18 7.00
C SER A 148 8.43 -12.39 8.31
N ILE A 149 7.10 -12.36 8.22
CA ILE A 149 6.16 -12.54 9.33
C ILE A 149 5.20 -13.66 8.95
N GLU A 150 5.05 -14.64 9.84
CA GLU A 150 4.08 -15.73 9.66
C GLU A 150 2.63 -15.22 9.78
N SER A 151 1.69 -16.02 9.25
CA SER A 151 0.26 -15.69 9.29
C SER A 151 -0.29 -15.61 10.72
N ASN A 152 -1.39 -14.84 10.87
CA ASN A 152 -2.17 -14.72 12.11
C ASN A 152 -1.43 -14.04 13.28
N LEU A 153 -0.44 -13.19 12.99
CA LEU A 153 0.34 -12.48 13.99
C LEU A 153 0.00 -10.99 14.07
N THR A 154 0.13 -10.44 15.25
CA THR A 154 0.22 -9.01 15.47
C THR A 154 1.64 -8.65 15.89
N VAL A 155 2.28 -7.76 15.12
CA VAL A 155 3.64 -7.31 15.41
C VAL A 155 3.65 -5.81 15.70
N VAL A 156 4.45 -5.43 16.68
CA VAL A 156 4.62 -4.03 17.08
C VAL A 156 6.11 -3.73 17.26
N GLY A 157 6.50 -2.49 17.01
CA GLY A 157 7.83 -2.02 17.33
C GLY A 157 8.09 -2.04 18.85
N SER A 158 9.36 -2.10 19.26
CA SER A 158 9.75 -1.87 20.65
C SER A 158 9.33 -0.46 21.07
N GLY A 159 8.88 -0.31 22.30
CA GLY A 159 8.62 0.99 22.90
C GLY A 159 9.85 1.90 22.87
N PHE A 160 9.67 3.16 23.27
CA PHE A 160 10.80 4.10 23.39
C PHE A 160 11.85 3.61 24.40
N ARG A 161 13.11 3.94 24.16
CA ARG A 161 14.22 3.73 25.11
C ARG A 161 14.66 5.10 25.65
N ILE A 162 14.70 5.24 26.97
CA ILE A 162 15.28 6.41 27.62
C ILE A 162 16.80 6.35 27.42
N LEU A 163 17.36 7.38 26.79
CA LEU A 163 18.80 7.50 26.57
C LEU A 163 19.45 8.34 27.67
N LYS A 164 18.76 9.35 28.18
CA LYS A 164 19.24 10.27 29.21
C LYS A 164 18.03 10.86 29.93
N ASP A 165 18.13 10.94 31.26
CA ASP A 165 17.24 11.75 32.09
C ASP A 165 17.84 13.16 32.20
N LYS A 166 17.12 14.17 31.75
CA LYS A 166 17.58 15.57 31.78
C LYS A 166 17.28 16.26 33.12
N SER A 167 16.58 15.60 34.04
CA SER A 167 16.33 16.11 35.38
C SER A 167 17.57 16.05 36.29
N GLU A 168 18.64 15.39 35.84
CA GLU A 168 19.90 15.29 36.55
C GLU A 168 20.96 16.33 36.10
N GLU A 169 20.59 17.28 35.25
CA GLU A 169 21.40 18.47 34.86
C GLU A 169 20.93 19.69 35.71
#